data_dafee2193e23e6a2abd39d208f5dc546
#
_entry.id   dafee2193e23e6a2abd39d208f5dc546
#
_cell.length_a   1.000
_cell.length_b   1.000
_cell.length_c   1.000
_cell.angle_alpha   90.00
_cell.angle_beta   90.00
_cell.angle_gamma   90.00
#
_symmetry.space_group_name_H-M   'P 1'
#
loop_
_entity.id
_entity.type
_entity.pdbx_description
1 polymer ?
#
loop_
_entity_poly.entity_id
_entity_poly.type
_entity_poly.pdbx_seq_one_letter_code
_entity_poly.pdbx_strand_id
1 'polypeptide(L)'
;MASGTIGIVYSHELLHQKNRLERWMGDLLLASTLYSHFRTEHLLVHHSWVATPRDAVSARYNEGFFRFFLRVLAQCPKSAWAAEARRLTRAGRSKFDRRNPFWRYAALQLAMLALAAALGGWVDLALSRLVDV
;
A
#
# COMPACT_ATOMS: atom_id res chain seq x y z
N MET A 1 7.98 -14.50 3.50
CA MET A 1 7.10 -14.31 2.33
C MET A 1 5.60 -14.52 2.63
N ALA A 2 5.22 -15.49 3.47
CA ALA A 2 3.80 -15.74 3.83
C ALA A 2 3.08 -14.54 4.48
N SER A 3 3.75 -13.79 5.34
CA SER A 3 3.16 -12.65 6.07
C SER A 3 2.70 -11.50 5.14
N GLY A 4 3.42 -11.23 4.05
CA GLY A 4 3.03 -10.18 3.10
C GLY A 4 1.76 -10.54 2.32
N THR A 5 1.64 -11.77 1.85
CA THR A 5 0.47 -12.25 1.11
C THR A 5 -0.77 -12.26 2.00
N ILE A 6 -0.64 -12.80 3.21
CA ILE A 6 -1.73 -12.83 4.21
C ILE A 6 -2.14 -11.39 4.56
N GLY A 7 -1.18 -10.51 4.82
CA GLY A 7 -1.43 -9.10 5.14
C GLY A 7 -2.22 -8.36 4.06
N ILE A 8 -1.90 -8.58 2.78
CA ILE A 8 -2.61 -7.94 1.66
C ILE A 8 -4.03 -8.49 1.52
N VAL A 9 -4.25 -9.79 1.65
CA VAL A 9 -5.60 -10.40 1.57
C VAL A 9 -6.49 -9.88 2.69
N TYR A 10 -6.02 -9.90 3.95
CA TYR A 10 -6.80 -9.37 5.07
C TYR A 10 -7.05 -7.86 4.95
N SER A 11 -6.06 -7.09 4.51
CA SER A 11 -6.24 -5.66 4.29
C SER A 11 -7.28 -5.37 3.20
N HIS A 12 -7.32 -6.17 2.12
CA HIS A 12 -8.33 -6.08 1.09
C HIS A 12 -9.75 -6.20 1.66
N GLU A 13 -10.02 -7.22 2.47
CA GLU A 13 -11.32 -7.40 3.12
C GLU A 13 -11.66 -6.23 4.07
N LEU A 14 -10.69 -5.76 4.84
CA LEU A 14 -10.87 -4.66 5.78
C LEU A 14 -11.14 -3.32 5.07
N LEU A 15 -10.60 -3.10 3.88
CA LEU A 15 -10.87 -1.89 3.08
C LEU A 15 -12.33 -1.76 2.65
N HIS A 16 -13.04 -2.88 2.47
CA HIS A 16 -14.45 -2.93 2.07
C HIS A 16 -15.42 -2.80 3.25
N GLN A 17 -14.94 -2.85 4.49
CA GLN A 17 -15.80 -2.77 5.65
C GLN A 17 -16.38 -1.36 5.85
N LYS A 18 -17.61 -1.30 6.39
CA LYS A 18 -18.28 -0.03 6.69
C LYS A 18 -17.69 0.65 7.93
N ASN A 19 -17.16 -0.13 8.85
CA ASN A 19 -16.59 0.34 10.11
C ASN A 19 -15.27 1.09 9.87
N ARG A 20 -15.15 2.25 10.50
CA ARG A 20 -13.95 3.10 10.39
C ARG A 20 -12.70 2.45 10.99
N LEU A 21 -12.88 1.72 12.10
CA LEU A 21 -11.77 1.04 12.78
C LEU A 21 -11.17 -0.06 11.89
N GLU A 22 -12.04 -0.89 11.30
CA GLU A 22 -11.61 -1.98 10.42
C GLU A 22 -10.85 -1.44 9.19
N ARG A 23 -11.35 -0.37 8.57
CA ARG A 23 -10.63 0.30 7.48
C ARG A 23 -9.28 0.86 7.90
N TRP A 24 -9.18 1.34 9.14
CA TRP A 24 -7.92 1.84 9.72
C TRP A 24 -6.93 0.70 9.94
N MET A 25 -7.40 -0.45 10.42
CA MET A 25 -6.59 -1.67 10.54
C MET A 25 -6.08 -2.14 9.17
N GLY A 26 -6.92 -2.08 8.12
CA GLY A 26 -6.49 -2.34 6.74
C GLY A 26 -5.38 -1.40 6.29
N ASP A 27 -5.49 -0.11 6.59
CA ASP A 27 -4.44 0.90 6.29
C ASP A 27 -3.12 0.59 7.01
N LEU A 28 -3.16 0.14 8.27
CA LEU A 28 -1.98 -0.27 9.03
C LEU A 28 -1.32 -1.52 8.45
N LEU A 29 -2.10 -2.53 8.07
CA LEU A 29 -1.59 -3.74 7.41
C LEU A 29 -0.92 -3.40 6.07
N LEU A 30 -1.52 -2.52 5.27
CA LEU A 30 -0.89 -2.05 4.02
C LEU A 30 0.38 -1.24 4.28
N ALA A 31 0.42 -0.46 5.36
CA ALA A 31 1.61 0.29 5.73
C ALA A 31 2.77 -0.62 6.15
N SER A 32 2.48 -1.71 6.88
CA SER A 32 3.49 -2.69 7.31
C SER A 32 4.13 -3.45 6.15
N THR A 33 3.41 -3.58 5.01
CA THR A 33 3.93 -4.17 3.78
C THR A 33 4.47 -3.14 2.78
N LEU A 34 4.54 -1.85 3.17
CA LEU A 34 4.93 -0.71 2.32
C LEU A 34 4.05 -0.57 1.06
N TYR A 35 2.80 -1.01 1.12
CA TYR A 35 1.89 -1.06 -0.02
C TYR A 35 0.62 -0.22 0.16
N SER A 36 0.68 0.88 0.93
CA SER A 36 -0.46 1.74 1.30
C SER A 36 -1.21 2.33 0.11
N HIS A 37 -0.54 2.59 -1.01
CA HIS A 37 -1.14 3.11 -2.24
C HIS A 37 -2.16 2.13 -2.86
N PHE A 38 -2.10 0.84 -2.50
CA PHE A 38 -3.06 -0.17 -2.93
C PHE A 38 -4.51 0.20 -2.57
N ARG A 39 -4.72 0.87 -1.44
CA ARG A 39 -6.05 1.37 -1.08
C ARG A 39 -6.67 2.23 -2.19
N THR A 40 -5.94 3.22 -2.68
CA THR A 40 -6.43 4.10 -3.75
C THR A 40 -6.53 3.35 -5.07
N GLU A 41 -5.52 2.57 -5.39
CA GLU A 41 -5.50 1.78 -6.62
C GLU A 41 -6.71 0.83 -6.68
N HIS A 42 -6.93 0.07 -5.62
CA HIS A 42 -8.01 -0.90 -5.55
C HIS A 42 -9.41 -0.24 -5.64
N LEU A 43 -9.66 0.79 -4.82
CA LEU A 43 -10.98 1.41 -4.73
C LEU A 43 -11.33 2.36 -5.89
N LEU A 44 -10.34 3.05 -6.47
CA LEU A 44 -10.57 4.08 -7.50
C LEU A 44 -10.17 3.65 -8.91
N VAL A 45 -9.27 2.69 -9.05
CA VAL A 45 -8.79 2.24 -10.35
C VAL A 45 -9.30 0.85 -10.67
N HIS A 46 -8.94 -0.16 -9.88
CA HIS A 46 -9.33 -1.54 -10.12
C HIS A 46 -10.85 -1.72 -10.22
N HIS A 47 -11.62 -1.27 -9.24
CA HIS A 47 -13.09 -1.37 -9.27
C HIS A 47 -13.74 -0.67 -10.46
N SER A 48 -13.07 0.36 -11.03
CA SER A 48 -13.59 1.09 -12.18
C SER A 48 -13.18 0.50 -13.52
N TRP A 49 -12.07 -0.24 -13.58
CA TRP A 49 -11.43 -0.65 -14.82
C TRP A 49 -11.03 -2.14 -14.86
N VAL A 50 -11.54 -2.96 -13.93
CA VAL A 50 -11.24 -4.40 -13.88
C VAL A 50 -11.40 -5.06 -15.25
N ALA A 51 -10.48 -5.96 -15.57
CA ALA A 51 -10.39 -6.69 -16.84
C ALA A 51 -10.18 -5.81 -18.09
N THR A 52 -9.78 -4.54 -17.92
CA THR A 52 -9.38 -3.67 -19.04
C THR A 52 -7.88 -3.41 -19.05
N PRO A 53 -7.28 -2.97 -20.17
CA PRO A 53 -5.86 -2.60 -20.24
C PRO A 53 -5.47 -1.42 -19.35
N ARG A 54 -6.44 -0.67 -18.82
CA ARG A 54 -6.24 0.46 -17.91
C ARG A 54 -6.01 0.03 -16.47
N ASP A 55 -6.44 -1.18 -16.12
CA ASP A 55 -6.24 -1.75 -14.81
C ASP A 55 -4.84 -2.35 -14.67
N ALA A 56 -4.04 -1.79 -13.77
CA ALA A 56 -2.69 -2.25 -13.52
C ALA A 56 -2.63 -3.66 -12.91
N VAL A 57 -3.65 -4.05 -12.15
CA VAL A 57 -3.69 -5.35 -11.44
C VAL A 57 -4.41 -6.46 -12.21
N SER A 58 -5.03 -6.18 -13.35
CA SER A 58 -5.52 -7.21 -14.25
C SER A 58 -4.37 -7.82 -15.06
N ALA A 59 -4.22 -9.15 -15.01
CA ALA A 59 -3.27 -9.87 -15.83
C ALA A 59 -3.62 -9.74 -17.32
N ARG A 60 -2.62 -9.60 -18.18
CA ARG A 60 -2.81 -9.57 -19.62
C ARG A 60 -2.83 -10.99 -20.17
N TYR A 61 -3.50 -11.17 -21.30
CA TYR A 61 -3.50 -12.48 -21.99
C TYR A 61 -2.06 -12.96 -22.21
N ASN A 62 -1.79 -14.21 -21.84
CA ASN A 62 -0.48 -14.86 -21.95
C ASN A 62 0.68 -14.12 -21.23
N GLU A 63 0.38 -13.36 -20.18
CA GLU A 63 1.39 -12.66 -19.36
C GLU A 63 1.92 -13.59 -18.26
N GLY A 64 3.20 -13.92 -18.31
CA GLY A 64 3.86 -14.72 -17.27
C GLY A 64 3.95 -13.96 -15.93
N PHE A 65 3.92 -14.71 -14.81
CA PHE A 65 3.88 -14.17 -13.45
C PHE A 65 4.93 -13.10 -13.17
N PHE A 66 6.19 -13.29 -13.52
CA PHE A 66 7.25 -12.33 -13.24
C PHE A 66 7.05 -10.98 -13.98
N ARG A 67 6.61 -11.07 -15.25
CA ARG A 67 6.30 -9.87 -16.03
C ARG A 67 5.11 -9.12 -15.43
N PHE A 68 4.04 -9.84 -15.07
CA PHE A 68 2.89 -9.30 -14.37
C PHE A 68 3.32 -8.62 -13.06
N PHE A 69 4.07 -9.30 -12.21
CA PHE A 69 4.49 -8.81 -10.91
C PHE A 69 5.28 -7.49 -11.01
N LEU A 70 6.32 -7.45 -11.86
CA LEU A 70 7.13 -6.23 -12.06
C LEU A 70 6.29 -5.08 -12.64
N ARG A 71 5.37 -5.39 -13.56
CA ARG A 71 4.45 -4.41 -14.11
C ARG A 71 3.53 -3.84 -13.04
N VAL A 72 2.94 -4.67 -12.20
CA VAL A 72 2.06 -4.25 -11.10
C VAL A 72 2.82 -3.37 -10.12
N LEU A 73 4.01 -3.79 -9.67
CA LEU A 73 4.84 -2.99 -8.76
C LEU A 73 5.12 -1.58 -9.29
N ALA A 74 5.37 -1.45 -10.60
CA ALA A 74 5.68 -0.16 -11.21
C ALA A 74 4.42 0.68 -11.53
N GLN A 75 3.33 0.04 -11.93
CA GLN A 75 2.14 0.73 -12.44
C GLN A 75 1.12 1.08 -11.33
N CYS A 76 0.95 0.24 -10.32
CA CYS A 76 0.01 0.50 -9.23
C CYS A 76 0.24 1.86 -8.53
N PRO A 77 1.44 2.21 -8.06
CA PRO A 77 1.64 3.51 -7.42
C PRO A 77 1.38 4.68 -8.38
N LYS A 78 1.72 4.51 -9.66
CA LYS A 78 1.48 5.54 -10.69
C LYS A 78 0.00 5.73 -10.99
N SER A 79 -0.76 4.64 -11.15
CA SER A 79 -2.21 4.68 -11.40
C SER A 79 -2.97 5.25 -10.21
N ALA A 80 -2.60 4.85 -9.00
CA ALA A 80 -3.15 5.38 -7.75
C ALA A 80 -2.91 6.89 -7.63
N TRP A 81 -1.66 7.34 -7.81
CA TRP A 81 -1.34 8.78 -7.80
C TRP A 81 -2.13 9.56 -8.84
N ALA A 82 -2.19 9.06 -10.08
CA ALA A 82 -2.92 9.70 -11.16
C ALA A 82 -4.43 9.77 -10.88
N ALA A 83 -5.02 8.75 -10.22
CA ALA A 83 -6.42 8.75 -9.82
C ALA A 83 -6.71 9.83 -8.78
N GLU A 84 -5.89 9.94 -7.73
CA GLU A 84 -6.04 11.00 -6.71
C GLU A 84 -5.77 12.39 -7.28
N ALA A 85 -4.77 12.54 -8.13
CA ALA A 85 -4.49 13.81 -8.81
C ALA A 85 -5.70 14.27 -9.63
N ARG A 86 -6.32 13.38 -10.42
CA ARG A 86 -7.54 13.68 -11.19
C ARG A 86 -8.71 14.06 -10.27
N ARG A 87 -8.89 13.33 -9.15
CA ARG A 87 -9.94 13.61 -8.17
C ARG A 87 -9.80 15.01 -7.57
N LEU A 88 -8.58 15.38 -7.17
CA LEU A 88 -8.28 16.70 -6.60
C LEU A 88 -8.42 17.82 -7.63
N THR A 89 -7.93 17.62 -8.86
CA THR A 89 -8.07 18.60 -9.94
C THR A 89 -9.54 18.87 -10.30
N ARG A 90 -10.38 17.83 -10.34
CA ARG A 90 -11.84 17.98 -10.55
C ARG A 90 -12.51 18.77 -9.43
N ALA A 91 -11.95 18.74 -8.22
CA ALA A 91 -12.40 19.55 -7.08
C ALA A 91 -11.75 20.95 -7.04
N GLY A 92 -11.08 21.40 -8.10
CA GLY A 92 -10.39 22.70 -8.18
C GLY A 92 -9.15 22.80 -7.29
N ARG A 93 -8.50 21.67 -6.97
CA ARG A 93 -7.35 21.60 -6.04
C ARG A 93 -6.09 21.15 -6.74
N SER A 94 -4.94 21.53 -6.17
CA SER A 94 -3.64 21.00 -6.60
C SER A 94 -3.51 19.50 -6.29
N LYS A 95 -2.80 18.77 -7.14
CA LYS A 95 -2.43 17.37 -6.90
C LYS A 95 -1.59 17.18 -5.63
N PHE A 96 -0.92 18.22 -5.15
CA PHE A 96 -0.14 18.26 -3.91
C PHE A 96 -0.92 18.80 -2.70
N ASP A 97 -2.23 19.01 -2.83
CA ASP A 97 -3.07 19.45 -1.70
C ASP A 97 -2.91 18.49 -0.51
N ARG A 98 -2.95 19.06 0.72
CA ARG A 98 -2.82 18.29 1.97
C ARG A 98 -3.88 17.20 2.13
N ARG A 99 -4.98 17.27 1.38
CA ARG A 99 -6.05 16.26 1.34
C ARG A 99 -5.72 15.07 0.43
N ASN A 100 -4.58 15.08 -0.26
CA ASN A 100 -4.12 13.91 -0.99
C ASN A 100 -3.75 12.80 0.01
N PRO A 101 -4.41 11.63 -0.04
CA PRO A 101 -4.16 10.55 0.91
C PRO A 101 -2.72 9.99 0.84
N PHE A 102 -1.98 10.27 -0.21
CA PHE A 102 -0.58 9.87 -0.32
C PHE A 102 0.31 10.44 0.78
N TRP A 103 0.00 11.62 1.33
CA TRP A 103 0.71 12.16 2.49
C TRP A 103 0.52 11.29 3.72
N ARG A 104 -0.72 10.79 3.93
CA ARG A 104 -1.02 9.84 5.01
C ARG A 104 -0.34 8.49 4.78
N TYR A 105 -0.32 8.00 3.54
CA TYR A 105 0.36 6.73 3.19
C TYR A 105 1.85 6.84 3.48
N ALA A 106 2.51 7.91 3.04
CA ALA A 106 3.92 8.15 3.32
C ALA A 106 4.20 8.24 4.82
N ALA A 107 3.39 8.98 5.58
CA ALA A 107 3.54 9.12 7.03
C ALA A 107 3.42 7.76 7.76
N LEU A 108 2.42 6.94 7.41
CA LEU A 108 2.22 5.62 8.00
C LEU A 108 3.37 4.66 7.66
N GLN A 109 3.83 4.65 6.42
CA GLN A 109 4.95 3.82 6.00
C GLN A 109 6.25 4.23 6.68
N LEU A 110 6.53 5.53 6.77
CA LEU A 110 7.71 6.03 7.50
C LEU A 110 7.64 5.69 8.99
N ALA A 111 6.46 5.80 9.61
CA ALA A 111 6.26 5.39 11.01
C ALA A 111 6.51 3.89 11.21
N MET A 112 6.03 3.05 10.28
CA MET A 112 6.29 1.59 10.34
C MET A 112 7.77 1.26 10.15
N LEU A 113 8.47 1.93 9.23
CA LEU A 113 9.91 1.77 9.04
C LEU A 113 10.69 2.22 10.28
N ALA A 114 10.33 3.36 10.86
CA ALA A 114 10.96 3.86 12.08
C ALA A 114 10.74 2.91 13.27
N LEU A 115 9.53 2.37 13.41
CA LEU A 115 9.21 1.37 14.43
C LEU A 115 10.02 0.08 14.23
N ALA A 116 10.09 -0.41 13.01
CA ALA A 116 10.88 -1.60 12.69
C ALA A 116 12.37 -1.40 12.98
N ALA A 117 12.93 -0.23 12.63
CA ALA A 117 14.32 0.12 12.92
C ALA A 117 14.57 0.22 14.44
N ALA A 118 13.65 0.84 15.19
CA ALA A 118 13.74 0.93 16.63
C ALA A 118 13.72 -0.46 17.30
N LEU A 119 12.76 -1.32 16.92
CA LEU A 119 12.64 -2.67 17.46
C LEU A 119 13.82 -3.56 17.06
N GLY A 120 14.30 -3.48 15.83
CA GLY A 120 15.50 -4.18 15.35
C GLY A 120 16.74 -3.80 16.15
N GLY A 121 16.96 -2.53 16.38
CA GLY A 121 18.08 -2.03 17.19
C GLY A 121 18.02 -2.51 18.65
N TRP A 122 16.85 -2.62 19.26
CA TRP A 122 16.70 -3.18 20.60
C TRP A 122 17.01 -4.68 20.65
N VAL A 123 16.62 -5.45 19.63
CA VAL A 123 16.93 -6.88 19.54
C VAL A 123 18.43 -7.10 19.38
N ASP A 124 19.11 -6.35 18.54
CA ASP A 124 20.57 -6.43 18.37
C ASP A 124 21.31 -6.09 19.66
N LEU A 125 20.84 -5.07 20.39
CA LEU A 125 21.41 -4.66 21.66
C LEU A 125 21.21 -5.71 22.76
N ALA A 126 20.06 -6.39 22.77
CA ALA A 126 19.76 -7.46 23.71
C ALA A 126 20.59 -8.72 23.41
N LEU A 127 20.76 -9.06 22.14
CA LEU A 127 21.56 -10.21 21.72
C LEU A 127 23.06 -10.00 21.99
N SER A 128 23.61 -8.80 21.72
CA SER A 128 25.01 -8.50 22.01
C SER A 128 25.33 -8.65 23.50
N ARG A 129 24.43 -8.20 24.39
CA ARG A 129 24.61 -8.37 25.85
C ARG A 129 24.51 -9.83 26.33
N LEU A 130 23.83 -10.70 25.58
CA LEU A 130 23.75 -12.14 25.89
C LEU A 130 24.99 -12.90 25.42
N VAL A 131 25.70 -12.38 24.42
CA VAL A 131 26.93 -13.01 23.89
C VAL A 131 28.18 -12.56 24.67
N ASP A 132 28.12 -11.39 25.33
CA ASP A 132 29.23 -10.86 26.16
C ASP A 132 29.24 -11.40 27.62
N VAL A 133 28.40 -12.40 27.93
CA VAL A 133 28.36 -13.15 29.21
C VAL A 133 28.88 -14.58 29.01
#